data_9e0c98062d677da76f42dace1bf1e7e9
#
_entry.id   9e0c98062d677da76f42dace1bf1e7e9
#
_cell.length_a   1.000
_cell.length_b   1.000
_cell.length_c   1.000
_cell.angle_alpha   90.00
_cell.angle_beta   90.00
_cell.angle_gamma   90.00
#
_symmetry.space_group_name_H-M   'P 1'
#
loop_
_entity.id
_entity.type
_entity.pdbx_description
1 polymer ?
#
loop_
_entity_poly.entity_id
_entity_poly.type
_entity_poly.pdbx_seq_one_letter_code
_entity_poly.pdbx_strand_id
1 'polypeptide(L)'
;MITLKSQREIDLMDKSGDFLASVHIGLRDLIKPGIDMWDIEEYVRKRCKEDNALPLQIGVEGSVMDYPYATCCSLNDEVAHAFPRHQKLVEGDVISVDMVVGLIDKAELDVSKLDFDNVAQMKQHTESFRGGVADSCWTYAVGNISPEAQQLMDVTKECLYRGIAAAKVGNRIGDIGAAIQEYAESHGYGVVRDL
;
A
#
# COMPACT_ATOMS: atom_id res chain seq x y z
N MET A 1 20.91 13.12 -3.22
CA MET A 1 20.56 14.58 -3.20
C MET A 1 19.09 14.68 -2.84
N ILE A 2 18.69 15.53 -1.90
CA ILE A 2 17.26 15.76 -1.58
C ILE A 2 16.68 16.66 -2.67
N THR A 3 15.61 16.21 -3.33
CA THR A 3 14.91 16.97 -4.36
C THR A 3 13.63 17.56 -3.76
N LEU A 4 13.49 18.87 -3.84
CA LEU A 4 12.24 19.53 -3.42
C LEU A 4 11.19 19.37 -4.52
N LYS A 5 9.97 19.03 -4.12
CA LYS A 5 8.83 18.94 -5.02
C LYS A 5 8.25 20.32 -5.31
N SER A 6 7.87 20.57 -6.55
CA SER A 6 7.07 21.74 -6.94
C SER A 6 5.63 21.58 -6.45
N GLN A 7 4.88 22.69 -6.36
CA GLN A 7 3.46 22.62 -6.00
C GLN A 7 2.66 21.73 -6.95
N ARG A 8 2.96 21.75 -8.25
CA ARG A 8 2.31 20.87 -9.23
C ARG A 8 2.55 19.39 -8.93
N GLU A 9 3.77 18.99 -8.52
CA GLU A 9 4.07 17.60 -8.15
C GLU A 9 3.33 17.20 -6.87
N ILE A 10 3.25 18.10 -5.89
CA ILE A 10 2.48 17.89 -4.66
C ILE A 10 1.01 17.68 -4.97
N ASP A 11 0.41 18.52 -5.83
CA ASP A 11 -1.00 18.40 -6.23
C ASP A 11 -1.28 17.08 -6.98
N LEU A 12 -0.31 16.55 -7.74
CA LEU A 12 -0.43 15.24 -8.38
C LEU A 12 -0.33 14.10 -7.37
N MET A 13 0.55 14.21 -6.39
CA MET A 13 0.66 13.23 -5.30
C MET A 13 -0.61 13.19 -4.45
N ASP A 14 -1.17 14.35 -4.15
CA ASP A 14 -2.43 14.49 -3.39
C ASP A 14 -3.58 13.75 -4.08
N LYS A 15 -3.77 13.97 -5.38
CA LYS A 15 -4.79 13.26 -6.18
C LYS A 15 -4.59 11.75 -6.18
N SER A 16 -3.34 11.29 -6.34
CA SER A 16 -3.04 9.85 -6.28
C SER A 16 -3.29 9.29 -4.87
N GLY A 17 -3.04 10.08 -3.83
CA GLY A 17 -3.36 9.76 -2.44
C GLY A 17 -4.86 9.61 -2.20
N ASP A 18 -5.67 10.54 -2.69
CA ASP A 18 -7.13 10.48 -2.61
C ASP A 18 -7.69 9.24 -3.31
N PHE A 19 -7.18 8.93 -4.51
CA PHE A 19 -7.55 7.70 -5.22
C PHE A 19 -7.19 6.47 -4.39
N LEU A 20 -5.95 6.36 -3.91
CA LEU A 20 -5.47 5.23 -3.11
C LEU A 20 -6.29 5.05 -1.83
N ALA A 21 -6.58 6.13 -1.12
CA ALA A 21 -7.44 6.11 0.06
C ALA A 21 -8.85 5.60 -0.28
N SER A 22 -9.42 6.01 -1.43
CA SER A 22 -10.73 5.54 -1.88
C SER A 22 -10.75 4.02 -2.17
N VAL A 23 -9.66 3.48 -2.70
CA VAL A 23 -9.49 2.03 -2.93
C VAL A 23 -9.46 1.30 -1.59
N HIS A 24 -8.68 1.76 -0.63
CA HIS A 24 -8.62 1.19 0.72
C HIS A 24 -9.97 1.24 1.46
N ILE A 25 -10.71 2.34 1.30
CA ILE A 25 -12.07 2.44 1.87
C ILE A 25 -12.99 1.38 1.28
N GLY A 26 -12.96 1.17 -0.04
CA GLY A 26 -13.75 0.14 -0.68
C GLY A 26 -13.37 -1.29 -0.28
N LEU A 27 -12.10 -1.54 0.02
CA LEU A 27 -11.63 -2.83 0.52
C LEU A 27 -12.21 -3.18 1.91
N ARG A 28 -12.56 -2.22 2.75
CA ARG A 28 -13.23 -2.48 4.04
C ARG A 28 -14.55 -3.22 3.89
N ASP A 29 -15.29 -2.92 2.83
CA ASP A 29 -16.59 -3.56 2.58
C ASP A 29 -16.41 -4.94 1.93
N LEU A 30 -15.30 -5.13 1.22
CA LEU A 30 -14.97 -6.36 0.51
C LEU A 30 -14.38 -7.42 1.44
N ILE A 31 -13.43 -7.03 2.30
CA ILE A 31 -12.67 -7.95 3.15
C ILE A 31 -13.53 -8.46 4.30
N LYS A 32 -13.87 -9.76 4.23
CA LYS A 32 -14.69 -10.46 5.22
C LYS A 32 -14.40 -11.97 5.16
N PRO A 33 -14.80 -12.75 6.16
CA PRO A 33 -14.63 -14.20 6.12
C PRO A 33 -15.26 -14.83 4.86
N GLY A 34 -14.51 -15.70 4.21
CA GLY A 34 -14.93 -16.44 3.01
C GLY A 34 -14.54 -15.81 1.68
N ILE A 35 -14.07 -14.55 1.65
CA ILE A 35 -13.52 -13.94 0.42
C ILE A 35 -12.20 -14.63 0.05
N ASP A 36 -11.91 -14.75 -1.23
CA ASP A 36 -10.60 -15.16 -1.72
C ASP A 36 -9.65 -13.95 -1.73
N MET A 37 -8.39 -14.13 -1.31
CA MET A 37 -7.40 -13.02 -1.38
C MET A 37 -7.22 -12.51 -2.81
N TRP A 38 -7.43 -13.37 -3.81
CA TRP A 38 -7.38 -12.98 -5.22
C TRP A 38 -8.47 -11.95 -5.59
N ASP A 39 -9.62 -11.97 -4.92
CA ASP A 39 -10.68 -10.97 -5.15
C ASP A 39 -10.21 -9.55 -4.77
N ILE A 40 -9.26 -9.41 -3.84
CA ILE A 40 -8.62 -8.13 -3.47
C ILE A 40 -7.80 -7.60 -4.65
N GLU A 41 -6.96 -8.45 -5.23
CA GLU A 41 -6.15 -8.10 -6.39
C GLU A 41 -7.04 -7.70 -7.59
N GLU A 42 -8.08 -8.49 -7.89
CA GLU A 42 -9.02 -8.17 -8.97
C GLU A 42 -9.74 -6.85 -8.74
N TYR A 43 -10.18 -6.58 -7.49
CA TYR A 43 -10.81 -5.32 -7.15
C TYR A 43 -9.87 -4.13 -7.41
N VAL A 44 -8.62 -4.22 -6.96
CA VAL A 44 -7.63 -3.15 -7.15
C VAL A 44 -7.30 -2.95 -8.63
N ARG A 45 -7.06 -4.02 -9.38
CA ARG A 45 -6.84 -3.97 -10.84
C ARG A 45 -8.01 -3.30 -11.57
N LYS A 46 -9.23 -3.64 -11.20
CA LYS A 46 -10.43 -3.04 -11.75
C LYS A 46 -10.48 -1.53 -11.46
N ARG A 47 -10.28 -1.12 -10.21
CA ARG A 47 -10.25 0.28 -9.82
C ARG A 47 -9.17 1.07 -10.56
N CYS A 48 -7.98 0.51 -10.69
CA CYS A 48 -6.90 1.13 -11.45
C CYS A 48 -7.29 1.39 -12.92
N LYS A 49 -7.98 0.44 -13.57
CA LYS A 49 -8.47 0.61 -14.95
C LYS A 49 -9.59 1.64 -15.08
N GLU A 50 -10.52 1.68 -14.12
CA GLU A 50 -11.67 2.59 -14.12
C GLU A 50 -11.25 4.04 -13.92
N ASP A 51 -10.33 4.29 -12.99
CA ASP A 51 -9.87 5.63 -12.61
C ASP A 51 -8.60 6.09 -13.33
N ASN A 52 -8.12 5.30 -14.30
CA ASN A 52 -6.89 5.54 -15.05
C ASN A 52 -5.65 5.72 -14.16
N ALA A 53 -5.53 4.86 -13.16
CA ALA A 53 -4.39 4.79 -12.25
C ALA A 53 -3.44 3.65 -12.65
N LEU A 54 -2.14 3.93 -12.70
CA LEU A 54 -1.13 2.93 -12.97
C LEU A 54 -0.74 2.24 -11.65
N PRO A 55 -0.85 0.89 -11.54
CA PRO A 55 -0.32 0.15 -10.39
C PRO A 55 1.20 0.05 -10.52
N LEU A 56 1.91 0.87 -9.74
CA LEU A 56 3.36 1.07 -9.89
C LEU A 56 4.21 -0.02 -9.24
N GLN A 57 3.61 -1.01 -8.58
CA GLN A 57 4.33 -2.19 -8.07
C GLN A 57 4.64 -3.19 -9.16
N ILE A 58 3.76 -3.30 -10.17
CA ILE A 58 3.97 -4.28 -11.25
C ILE A 58 5.21 -3.92 -12.03
N GLY A 59 6.15 -4.88 -12.10
CA GLY A 59 7.42 -4.71 -12.78
C GLY A 59 8.54 -4.12 -11.93
N VAL A 60 8.31 -3.84 -10.64
CA VAL A 60 9.39 -3.45 -9.72
C VAL A 60 10.35 -4.62 -9.55
N GLU A 61 11.65 -4.36 -9.66
CA GLU A 61 12.70 -5.37 -9.56
C GLU A 61 12.73 -5.97 -8.15
N GLY A 62 12.51 -7.27 -8.06
CA GLY A 62 12.66 -8.05 -6.84
C GLY A 62 13.92 -8.92 -6.85
N SER A 63 14.26 -9.52 -5.73
CA SER A 63 15.45 -10.37 -5.60
C SER A 63 15.42 -11.65 -6.43
N VAL A 64 14.24 -12.14 -6.78
CA VAL A 64 14.03 -13.39 -7.53
C VAL A 64 13.37 -13.15 -8.88
N MET A 65 12.40 -12.24 -8.93
CA MET A 65 11.66 -11.88 -10.14
C MET A 65 11.08 -10.47 -9.98
N ASP A 66 10.74 -9.83 -11.11
CA ASP A 66 9.98 -8.59 -11.09
C ASP A 66 8.59 -8.82 -10.47
N TYR A 67 8.13 -7.89 -9.62
CA TYR A 67 6.86 -8.04 -8.89
C TYR A 67 5.67 -8.08 -9.85
N PRO A 68 4.81 -9.13 -9.81
CA PRO A 68 3.83 -9.34 -10.88
C PRO A 68 2.40 -8.83 -10.57
N TYR A 69 2.15 -8.26 -9.40
CA TYR A 69 0.80 -7.94 -8.93
C TYR A 69 0.62 -6.45 -8.60
N ALA A 70 -0.65 -6.01 -8.60
CA ALA A 70 -1.02 -4.65 -8.22
C ALA A 70 -1.11 -4.44 -6.70
N THR A 71 -1.12 -5.53 -5.92
CA THR A 71 -1.21 -5.50 -4.46
C THR A 71 -0.18 -6.42 -3.82
N CYS A 72 0.36 -6.03 -2.66
CA CYS A 72 0.94 -6.98 -1.71
C CYS A 72 -0.14 -7.36 -0.70
N CYS A 73 -0.38 -8.65 -0.51
CA CYS A 73 -1.39 -9.17 0.41
C CYS A 73 -0.71 -10.05 1.46
N SER A 74 -0.33 -9.46 2.59
CA SER A 74 0.40 -10.15 3.66
C SER A 74 -0.58 -10.59 4.75
N LEU A 75 -0.71 -11.91 4.93
CA LEU A 75 -1.69 -12.53 5.82
C LEU A 75 -1.04 -12.95 7.14
N ASN A 76 -1.62 -12.54 8.26
CA ASN A 76 -1.24 -12.90 9.62
C ASN A 76 0.24 -12.59 9.93
N ASP A 77 1.12 -13.58 9.95
CA ASP A 77 2.55 -13.48 10.27
C ASP A 77 3.46 -13.17 9.06
N GLU A 78 2.89 -13.00 7.88
CA GLU A 78 3.63 -12.49 6.72
C GLU A 78 3.93 -11.00 6.90
N VAL A 79 5.22 -10.65 6.95
CA VAL A 79 5.66 -9.29 7.32
C VAL A 79 5.32 -8.26 6.25
N ALA A 80 5.73 -8.51 4.99
CA ALA A 80 5.54 -7.59 3.87
C ALA A 80 5.71 -8.32 2.52
N HIS A 81 5.27 -7.69 1.43
CA HIS A 81 5.48 -8.07 0.04
C HIS A 81 4.98 -9.48 -0.34
N ALA A 82 4.05 -10.06 0.46
CA ALA A 82 3.45 -11.33 0.12
C ALA A 82 2.54 -11.20 -1.12
N PHE A 83 2.54 -12.25 -1.94
CA PHE A 83 1.75 -12.28 -3.17
C PHE A 83 0.26 -12.55 -2.88
N PRO A 84 -0.65 -11.85 -3.57
CA PRO A 84 -2.05 -12.28 -3.61
C PRO A 84 -2.13 -13.71 -4.18
N ARG A 85 -3.00 -14.53 -3.60
CA ARG A 85 -3.13 -15.94 -3.97
C ARG A 85 -4.56 -16.42 -3.76
N HIS A 86 -4.88 -17.56 -4.38
CA HIS A 86 -6.15 -18.23 -4.13
C HIS A 86 -6.14 -18.91 -2.75
N GLN A 87 -6.53 -18.12 -1.76
CA GLN A 87 -6.71 -18.56 -0.37
C GLN A 87 -7.88 -17.78 0.24
N LYS A 88 -8.84 -18.51 0.80
CA LYS A 88 -9.97 -17.88 1.49
C LYS A 88 -9.54 -17.35 2.84
N LEU A 89 -9.94 -16.11 3.10
CA LEU A 89 -9.80 -15.52 4.42
C LEU A 89 -10.81 -16.12 5.38
N VAL A 90 -10.39 -16.37 6.60
CA VAL A 90 -11.23 -16.94 7.66
C VAL A 90 -11.43 -15.96 8.82
N GLU A 91 -12.43 -16.23 9.64
CA GLU A 91 -12.68 -15.45 10.87
C GLU A 91 -11.43 -15.43 11.76
N GLY A 92 -11.03 -14.25 12.19
CA GLY A 92 -9.85 -14.06 13.04
C GLY A 92 -8.56 -13.72 12.30
N ASP A 93 -8.53 -13.82 10.97
CA ASP A 93 -7.38 -13.38 10.17
C ASP A 93 -7.16 -11.87 10.25
N VAL A 94 -5.91 -11.48 10.05
CA VAL A 94 -5.49 -10.08 9.85
C VAL A 94 -4.74 -10.01 8.53
N ILE A 95 -5.15 -9.14 7.62
CA ILE A 95 -4.50 -8.99 6.30
C ILE A 95 -4.05 -7.56 6.08
N SER A 96 -2.78 -7.39 5.73
CA SER A 96 -2.21 -6.13 5.28
C SER A 96 -2.20 -6.07 3.77
N VAL A 97 -2.83 -5.03 3.21
CA VAL A 97 -2.87 -4.77 1.76
C VAL A 97 -2.07 -3.51 1.49
N ASP A 98 -1.01 -3.68 0.72
CA ASP A 98 -0.07 -2.62 0.38
C ASP A 98 -0.11 -2.34 -1.11
N MET A 99 -0.14 -1.06 -1.48
CA MET A 99 -0.33 -0.62 -2.86
C MET A 99 0.44 0.66 -3.16
N VAL A 100 1.07 0.68 -4.33
CA VAL A 100 1.70 1.87 -4.91
C VAL A 100 0.99 2.22 -6.22
N VAL A 101 0.48 3.44 -6.32
CA VAL A 101 -0.29 3.89 -7.49
C VAL A 101 0.11 5.28 -7.95
N GLY A 102 -0.18 5.57 -9.20
CA GLY A 102 -0.07 6.92 -9.74
C GLY A 102 -1.18 7.19 -10.76
N LEU A 103 -1.93 8.28 -10.57
CA LEU A 103 -2.90 8.73 -11.56
C LEU A 103 -2.16 9.31 -12.79
N ILE A 104 -2.65 8.97 -13.97
CA ILE A 104 -2.12 9.45 -15.24
C ILE A 104 -3.23 10.02 -16.12
N ASP A 105 -2.92 11.05 -16.91
CA ASP A 105 -3.88 11.57 -17.87
C ASP A 105 -4.17 10.49 -18.94
N LYS A 106 -5.46 10.24 -19.18
CA LYS A 106 -5.89 9.26 -20.18
C LYS A 106 -5.43 9.58 -21.60
N ALA A 107 -5.15 10.85 -21.87
CA ALA A 107 -4.58 11.28 -23.14
C ALA A 107 -3.10 10.89 -23.29
N GLU A 108 -2.38 10.73 -22.17
CA GLU A 108 -0.98 10.26 -22.17
C GLU A 108 -0.93 8.73 -22.22
N LEU A 109 -1.74 8.05 -21.41
CA LEU A 109 -1.81 6.59 -21.34
C LEU A 109 -3.20 6.13 -20.91
N ASP A 110 -3.85 5.32 -21.72
CA ASP A 110 -5.13 4.67 -21.39
C ASP A 110 -4.88 3.36 -20.63
N VAL A 111 -4.87 3.43 -19.31
CA VAL A 111 -4.59 2.30 -18.40
C VAL A 111 -5.62 1.17 -18.58
N SER A 112 -6.85 1.50 -19.02
CA SER A 112 -7.88 0.48 -19.26
C SER A 112 -7.52 -0.54 -20.35
N LYS A 113 -6.58 -0.19 -21.23
CA LYS A 113 -6.09 -1.02 -22.34
C LYS A 113 -4.84 -1.84 -22.01
N LEU A 114 -4.25 -1.59 -20.84
CA LEU A 114 -3.04 -2.32 -20.46
C LEU A 114 -3.37 -3.73 -20.00
N ASP A 115 -2.48 -4.64 -20.36
CA ASP A 115 -2.46 -6.00 -19.82
C ASP A 115 -1.57 -6.04 -18.58
N PHE A 116 -2.19 -6.09 -17.42
CA PHE A 116 -1.47 -6.12 -16.14
C PHE A 116 -0.73 -7.45 -15.88
N ASP A 117 -1.02 -8.49 -16.67
CA ASP A 117 -0.31 -9.76 -16.58
C ASP A 117 0.98 -9.74 -17.43
N ASN A 118 1.11 -8.77 -18.34
CA ASN A 118 2.35 -8.53 -19.06
C ASN A 118 3.34 -7.70 -18.25
N VAL A 119 4.00 -8.36 -17.30
CA VAL A 119 4.93 -7.71 -16.34
C VAL A 119 6.02 -6.90 -17.06
N ALA A 120 6.57 -7.41 -18.17
CA ALA A 120 7.60 -6.72 -18.93
C ALA A 120 7.10 -5.40 -19.55
N GLN A 121 5.86 -5.37 -20.04
CA GLN A 121 5.24 -4.15 -20.52
C GLN A 121 4.95 -3.18 -19.36
N MET A 122 4.41 -3.69 -18.28
CA MET A 122 4.11 -2.88 -17.10
C MET A 122 5.37 -2.24 -16.51
N LYS A 123 6.48 -2.97 -16.44
CA LYS A 123 7.78 -2.45 -16.02
C LYS A 123 8.19 -1.19 -16.79
N GLN A 124 8.02 -1.19 -18.13
CA GLN A 124 8.34 -0.02 -18.95
C GLN A 124 7.48 1.20 -18.59
N HIS A 125 6.19 0.99 -18.30
CA HIS A 125 5.30 2.07 -17.85
C HIS A 125 5.65 2.56 -16.45
N THR A 126 5.94 1.65 -15.52
CA THR A 126 6.36 1.98 -14.15
C THR A 126 7.66 2.79 -14.14
N GLU A 127 8.67 2.36 -14.87
CA GLU A 127 9.97 3.05 -14.96
C GLU A 127 9.87 4.43 -15.65
N SER A 128 8.96 4.57 -16.61
CA SER A 128 8.74 5.83 -17.34
C SER A 128 7.76 6.77 -16.65
N PHE A 129 7.05 6.35 -15.61
CA PHE A 129 6.08 7.18 -14.90
C PHE A 129 6.73 8.44 -14.29
N ARG A 130 6.08 9.60 -14.50
CA ARG A 130 6.56 10.90 -14.02
C ARG A 130 5.47 11.71 -13.33
N GLY A 131 4.41 11.05 -12.90
CA GLY A 131 3.29 11.65 -12.16
C GLY A 131 3.51 11.69 -10.65
N GLY A 132 2.46 11.99 -9.92
CA GLY A 132 2.44 11.90 -8.46
C GLY A 132 2.25 10.46 -8.02
N VAL A 133 3.12 9.96 -7.18
CA VAL A 133 3.06 8.62 -6.60
C VAL A 133 2.40 8.70 -5.23
N ALA A 134 1.51 7.74 -4.95
CA ALA A 134 0.99 7.48 -3.62
C ALA A 134 1.25 6.02 -3.26
N ASP A 135 1.60 5.81 -2.00
CA ASP A 135 1.95 4.53 -1.41
C ASP A 135 1.32 4.41 -0.03
N SER A 136 0.61 3.34 0.23
CA SER A 136 0.11 3.05 1.57
C SER A 136 -0.26 1.58 1.78
N CYS A 137 -0.01 1.13 3.00
CA CYS A 137 -0.41 -0.17 3.50
C CYS A 137 -1.49 -0.01 4.58
N TRP A 138 -2.65 -0.67 4.40
CA TRP A 138 -3.68 -0.75 5.42
C TRP A 138 -3.89 -2.19 5.86
N THR A 139 -4.06 -2.35 7.18
CA THR A 139 -4.33 -3.66 7.78
C THR A 139 -5.82 -3.78 8.11
N TYR A 140 -6.41 -4.92 7.75
CA TYR A 140 -7.83 -5.22 7.91
C TYR A 140 -8.02 -6.42 8.80
N ALA A 141 -8.96 -6.30 9.73
CA ALA A 141 -9.49 -7.42 10.50
C ALA A 141 -10.48 -8.21 9.64
N VAL A 142 -10.40 -9.52 9.63
CA VAL A 142 -11.33 -10.41 8.93
C VAL A 142 -12.32 -10.98 9.95
N GLY A 143 -13.49 -10.36 10.02
CA GLY A 143 -14.47 -10.67 11.07
C GLY A 143 -14.00 -10.25 12.46
N ASN A 144 -14.20 -11.08 13.46
CA ASN A 144 -13.77 -10.82 14.84
C ASN A 144 -12.36 -11.37 15.05
N ILE A 145 -11.42 -10.49 15.33
CA ILE A 145 -10.03 -10.84 15.64
C ILE A 145 -9.80 -10.87 17.16
N SER A 146 -8.65 -11.41 17.58
CA SER A 146 -8.29 -11.43 18.99
C SER A 146 -8.06 -10.02 19.55
N PRO A 147 -8.25 -9.81 20.87
CA PRO A 147 -7.93 -8.52 21.50
C PRO A 147 -6.47 -8.09 21.31
N GLU A 148 -5.55 -9.05 21.28
CA GLU A 148 -4.12 -8.82 21.07
C GLU A 148 -3.85 -8.32 19.64
N ALA A 149 -4.49 -8.92 18.64
CA ALA A 149 -4.38 -8.48 17.25
C ALA A 149 -5.00 -7.08 17.07
N GLN A 150 -6.14 -6.82 17.69
CA GLN A 150 -6.76 -5.50 17.66
C GLN A 150 -5.87 -4.44 18.31
N GLN A 151 -5.27 -4.74 19.47
CA GLN A 151 -4.34 -3.85 20.13
C GLN A 151 -3.11 -3.54 19.27
N LEU A 152 -2.55 -4.55 18.59
CA LEU A 152 -1.43 -4.35 17.65
C LEU A 152 -1.81 -3.41 16.51
N MET A 153 -2.98 -3.60 15.92
CA MET A 153 -3.49 -2.72 14.85
C MET A 153 -3.68 -1.28 15.34
N ASP A 154 -4.25 -1.09 16.54
CA ASP A 154 -4.50 0.23 17.13
C ASP A 154 -3.18 0.95 17.46
N VAL A 155 -2.21 0.25 18.05
CA VAL A 155 -0.88 0.79 18.33
C VAL A 155 -0.15 1.16 17.04
N THR A 156 -0.19 0.30 16.02
CA THR A 156 0.44 0.56 14.71
C THR A 156 -0.17 1.79 14.04
N LYS A 157 -1.49 1.93 14.10
CA LYS A 157 -2.18 3.11 13.58
C LYS A 157 -1.78 4.39 14.30
N GLU A 158 -1.64 4.36 15.62
CA GLU A 158 -1.16 5.51 16.40
C GLU A 158 0.31 5.82 16.07
N CYS A 159 1.16 4.80 15.84
CA CYS A 159 2.53 4.98 15.37
C CYS A 159 2.58 5.79 14.08
N LEU A 160 1.70 5.52 13.11
CA LEU A 160 1.60 6.28 11.87
C LEU A 160 1.33 7.77 12.15
N TYR A 161 0.35 8.10 12.98
CA TYR A 161 0.02 9.50 13.29
C TYR A 161 1.15 10.22 14.03
N ARG A 162 1.89 9.52 14.89
CA ARG A 162 3.08 10.08 15.57
C ARG A 162 4.21 10.34 14.59
N GLY A 163 4.44 9.41 13.65
CA GLY A 163 5.39 9.59 12.56
C GLY A 163 5.04 10.82 11.70
N ILE A 164 3.78 10.95 11.28
CA ILE A 164 3.29 12.11 10.53
C ILE A 164 3.47 13.41 11.34
N ALA A 165 3.15 13.40 12.63
CA ALA A 165 3.33 14.58 13.50
C ALA A 165 4.80 14.98 13.69
N ALA A 166 5.73 14.03 13.57
CA ALA A 166 7.16 14.30 13.61
C ALA A 166 7.73 14.76 12.25
N ALA A 167 7.01 14.56 11.14
CA ALA A 167 7.42 14.96 9.80
C ALA A 167 7.19 16.46 9.57
N LYS A 168 8.02 17.30 10.15
CA LYS A 168 7.93 18.77 10.06
C LYS A 168 9.29 19.44 9.89
N VAL A 169 9.25 20.67 9.41
CA VAL A 169 10.45 21.48 9.18
C VAL A 169 11.31 21.56 10.45
N GLY A 170 12.60 21.30 10.32
CA GLY A 170 13.56 21.26 11.40
C GLY A 170 13.86 19.87 11.95
N ASN A 171 12.99 18.89 11.70
CA ASN A 171 13.19 17.51 12.08
C ASN A 171 13.95 16.72 10.99
N ARG A 172 14.56 15.63 11.37
CA ARG A 172 15.26 14.67 10.52
C ARG A 172 14.39 13.42 10.29
N ILE A 173 14.74 12.62 9.29
CA ILE A 173 14.10 11.31 9.06
C ILE A 173 14.16 10.42 10.31
N GLY A 174 15.31 10.44 11.03
CA GLY A 174 15.44 9.69 12.28
C GLY A 174 14.48 10.12 13.40
N ASP A 175 14.00 11.37 13.41
CA ASP A 175 13.02 11.83 14.39
C ASP A 175 11.64 11.19 14.13
N ILE A 176 11.30 10.91 12.87
CA ILE A 176 10.08 10.18 12.50
C ILE A 176 10.18 8.74 13.01
N GLY A 177 11.30 8.05 12.70
CA GLY A 177 11.53 6.68 13.17
C GLY A 177 11.55 6.57 14.68
N ALA A 178 12.19 7.52 15.39
CA ALA A 178 12.23 7.55 16.83
C ALA A 178 10.83 7.71 17.45
N ALA A 179 9.99 8.59 16.92
CA ALA A 179 8.63 8.80 17.41
C ALA A 179 7.75 7.54 17.26
N ILE A 180 7.93 6.78 16.18
CA ILE A 180 7.25 5.50 15.93
C ILE A 180 7.77 4.44 16.91
N GLN A 181 9.10 4.28 16.99
CA GLN A 181 9.74 3.26 17.81
C GLN A 181 9.43 3.43 19.30
N GLU A 182 9.57 4.64 19.83
CA GLU A 182 9.28 4.95 21.24
C GLU A 182 7.86 4.53 21.62
N TYR A 183 6.89 4.83 20.77
CA TYR A 183 5.50 4.48 21.05
C TYR A 183 5.25 2.97 20.95
N ALA A 184 5.73 2.30 19.92
CA ALA A 184 5.59 0.86 19.75
C ALA A 184 6.23 0.10 20.93
N GLU A 185 7.48 0.44 21.30
CA GLU A 185 8.22 -0.21 22.39
C GLU A 185 7.57 0.04 23.75
N SER A 186 6.98 1.23 23.98
CA SER A 186 6.26 1.54 25.23
C SER A 186 5.00 0.67 25.42
N HIS A 187 4.49 0.06 24.34
CA HIS A 187 3.35 -0.87 24.37
C HIS A 187 3.79 -2.35 24.27
N GLY A 188 5.10 -2.63 24.35
CA GLY A 188 5.66 -3.99 24.34
C GLY A 188 5.84 -4.59 22.96
N TYR A 189 5.73 -3.78 21.88
CA TYR A 189 5.96 -4.22 20.51
C TYR A 189 7.37 -3.88 20.03
N GLY A 190 7.91 -4.75 19.16
CA GLY A 190 9.17 -4.47 18.46
C GLY A 190 8.93 -3.72 17.15
N VAL A 191 9.98 -3.03 16.67
CA VAL A 191 10.03 -2.43 15.33
C VAL A 191 11.04 -3.21 14.50
N VAL A 192 10.64 -3.62 13.30
CA VAL A 192 11.55 -4.30 12.36
C VAL A 192 12.59 -3.27 11.86
N ARG A 193 13.88 -3.61 11.99
CA ARG A 193 14.98 -2.68 11.71
C ARG A 193 15.73 -2.98 10.43
N ASP A 194 15.58 -4.19 9.89
CA ASP A 194 16.36 -4.72 8.77
C ASP A 194 15.55 -4.77 7.45
N LEU A 195 14.48 -3.97 7.35
CA LEU A 195 13.67 -3.79 6.15
C LEU A 195 13.85 -2.40 5.56
#